data_59920d6a95ecd8cbf87e4bcbf5859248
#
_entry.id   59920d6a95ecd8cbf87e4bcbf5859248
#
_cell.length_a   1.000
_cell.length_b   1.000
_cell.length_c   1.000
_cell.angle_alpha   90.00
_cell.angle_beta   90.00
_cell.angle_gamma   90.00
#
_symmetry.space_group_name_H-M   'P 1'
#
loop_
_entity.id
_entity.type
_entity.pdbx_description
1 polymer ?
#
loop_
_entity_poly.entity_id
_entity_poly.type
_entity_poly.pdbx_seq_one_letter_code
_entity_poly.pdbx_strand_id
1 'polypeptide(L)'
;MSLPYMKMYWGDYLGDTYHLRAIEHGGYLLMIAHYWRAGCLPDDPDKLARIARMTRKEWDRYGETIMQFFPDGKHKRIDDERNKAETLSEVNKLSAKKRWNAVNDAKSLETLTGYYANAEPTQ
;
A
#
# COMPACT_ATOMS: atom_id res chain seq x y z
N MET A 1 -6.64 2.23 6.63
CA MET A 1 -6.96 1.15 5.70
C MET A 1 -5.73 0.32 5.40
N SER A 2 -5.86 -1.00 5.46
CA SER A 2 -4.76 -1.90 5.10
C SER A 2 -4.82 -2.20 3.61
N LEU A 3 -3.68 -2.03 2.91
CA LEU A 3 -3.54 -2.38 1.51
C LEU A 3 -2.77 -3.70 1.42
N PRO A 4 -3.31 -4.72 0.72
CA PRO A 4 -2.77 -6.07 0.79
C PRO A 4 -1.42 -6.25 0.10
N TYR A 5 -1.09 -5.41 -0.87
CA TYR A 5 0.19 -5.51 -1.57
C TYR A 5 0.60 -4.15 -2.14
N MET A 6 1.89 -4.01 -2.37
CA MET A 6 2.49 -2.85 -3.01
C MET A 6 3.18 -3.28 -4.30
N LYS A 7 3.04 -2.48 -5.36
CA LYS A 7 3.79 -2.72 -6.59
C LYS A 7 5.27 -2.42 -6.37
N MET A 8 6.12 -3.31 -6.82
CA MET A 8 7.57 -3.18 -6.74
C MET A 8 8.15 -3.28 -8.14
N TYR A 9 8.89 -2.25 -8.54
CA TYR A 9 9.57 -2.20 -9.84
C TYR A 9 11.02 -2.61 -9.63
N TRP A 10 11.33 -3.88 -9.80
CA TRP A 10 12.63 -4.43 -9.44
C TRP A 10 13.79 -3.81 -10.19
N GLY A 11 13.61 -3.46 -11.47
CA GLY A 11 14.65 -2.78 -12.24
C GLY A 11 15.03 -1.44 -11.62
N ASP A 12 14.04 -0.66 -11.24
CA ASP A 12 14.26 0.63 -10.60
C ASP A 12 14.86 0.46 -9.20
N TYR A 13 14.34 -0.50 -8.43
CA TYR A 13 14.87 -0.79 -7.10
C TYR A 13 16.35 -1.14 -7.16
N LEU A 14 16.71 -2.09 -8.01
CA LEU A 14 18.11 -2.53 -8.14
C LEU A 14 18.99 -1.40 -8.67
N GLY A 15 18.49 -0.59 -9.60
CA GLY A 15 19.23 0.56 -10.12
C GLY A 15 19.56 1.60 -9.05
N ASP A 16 18.60 1.85 -8.14
CA ASP A 16 18.76 2.84 -7.07
C ASP A 16 19.58 2.30 -5.88
N THR A 17 19.72 0.99 -5.75
CA THR A 17 20.31 0.36 -4.57
C THR A 17 21.56 -0.48 -4.86
N TYR A 18 22.16 -0.32 -6.04
CA TYR A 18 23.34 -1.12 -6.41
C TYR A 18 24.50 -1.00 -5.42
N HIS A 19 24.57 0.08 -4.68
CA HIS A 19 25.63 0.36 -3.72
C HIS A 19 25.36 -0.24 -2.33
N LEU A 20 24.17 -0.81 -2.11
CA LEU A 20 23.82 -1.36 -0.81
C LEU A 20 24.41 -2.77 -0.61
N ARG A 21 24.81 -3.06 0.62
CA ARG A 21 25.15 -4.42 1.04
C ARG A 21 23.88 -5.19 1.41
N ALA A 22 24.00 -6.51 1.53
CA ALA A 22 22.85 -7.36 1.86
C ALA A 22 22.13 -6.94 3.13
N ILE A 23 22.87 -6.56 4.18
CA ILE A 23 22.26 -6.11 5.44
C ILE A 23 21.48 -4.80 5.24
N GLU A 24 21.98 -3.91 4.41
CA GLU A 24 21.31 -2.65 4.11
C GLU A 24 20.08 -2.89 3.23
N HIS A 25 20.14 -3.79 2.26
CA HIS A 25 18.96 -4.20 1.49
C HIS A 25 17.87 -4.77 2.39
N GLY A 26 18.24 -5.67 3.29
CA GLY A 26 17.30 -6.25 4.24
C GLY A 26 16.60 -5.20 5.08
N GLY A 27 17.38 -4.29 5.65
CA GLY A 27 16.84 -3.19 6.44
C GLY A 27 15.95 -2.26 5.62
N TYR A 28 16.39 -1.90 4.43
CA TYR A 28 15.62 -1.01 3.55
C TYR A 28 14.29 -1.65 3.12
N LEU A 29 14.29 -2.91 2.71
CA LEU A 29 13.06 -3.61 2.34
C LEU A 29 12.07 -3.68 3.50
N LEU A 30 12.55 -3.94 4.71
CA LEU A 30 11.70 -3.95 5.90
C LEU A 30 11.15 -2.55 6.23
N MET A 31 11.95 -1.51 6.01
CA MET A 31 11.50 -0.13 6.17
C MET A 31 10.44 0.24 5.15
N ILE A 32 10.61 -0.19 3.90
CA ILE A 32 9.59 -0.02 2.85
C ILE A 32 8.28 -0.68 3.27
N ALA A 33 8.34 -1.92 3.72
CA ALA A 33 7.16 -2.66 4.15
C ALA A 33 6.44 -1.97 5.31
N HIS A 34 7.20 -1.49 6.29
CA HIS A 34 6.62 -0.75 7.42
C HIS A 34 5.97 0.55 6.95
N TYR A 35 6.67 1.31 6.13
CA TYR A 35 6.17 2.58 5.61
C TYR A 35 4.88 2.38 4.79
N TRP A 36 4.85 1.34 3.97
CA TRP A 36 3.63 1.01 3.21
C TRP A 36 2.44 0.76 4.11
N ARG A 37 2.64 0.01 5.20
CA ARG A 37 1.56 -0.32 6.12
C ARG A 37 1.12 0.85 6.99
N ALA A 38 2.09 1.58 7.54
CA ALA A 38 1.84 2.62 8.53
C ALA A 38 1.68 4.02 7.91
N GLY A 39 2.27 4.26 6.74
CA GLY A 39 2.28 5.58 6.09
C GLY A 39 3.31 6.54 6.65
N CYS A 40 4.09 6.12 7.61
CA CYS A 40 5.13 6.94 8.24
C CYS A 40 6.15 6.06 8.94
N LEU A 41 7.27 6.67 9.33
CA LEU A 41 8.31 6.03 10.13
C LEU A 41 8.41 6.71 11.49
N PRO A 42 8.77 5.96 12.55
CA PRO A 42 9.06 6.58 13.84
C PRO A 42 10.36 7.38 13.80
N ASP A 43 10.50 8.33 14.71
CA ASP A 43 11.73 9.13 14.84
C ASP A 43 12.77 8.45 15.72
N ASP A 44 12.34 7.51 16.56
CA ASP A 44 13.20 6.86 17.54
C ASP A 44 14.14 5.85 16.87
N PRO A 45 15.48 6.01 17.00
CA PRO A 45 16.43 5.06 16.42
C PRO A 45 16.28 3.62 16.92
N ASP A 46 15.86 3.42 18.16
CA ASP A 46 15.63 2.07 18.66
C ASP A 46 14.46 1.39 17.95
N LYS A 47 13.40 2.14 17.66
CA LYS A 47 12.25 1.63 16.91
C LYS A 47 12.62 1.36 15.47
N LEU A 48 13.40 2.25 14.86
CA LEU A 48 13.90 2.06 13.48
C LEU A 48 14.76 0.81 13.39
N ALA A 49 15.64 0.59 14.35
CA ALA A 49 16.46 -0.62 14.41
C ALA A 49 15.59 -1.88 14.46
N ARG A 50 14.54 -1.88 15.25
CA ARG A 50 13.60 -3.02 15.35
C ARG A 50 12.88 -3.28 14.03
N ILE A 51 12.44 -2.23 13.36
CA ILE A 51 11.80 -2.36 12.04
C ILE A 51 12.76 -3.00 11.06
N ALA A 52 14.01 -2.55 11.02
CA ALA A 52 15.04 -3.06 10.12
C ALA A 52 15.61 -4.43 10.55
N ARG A 53 15.17 -4.97 11.68
CA ARG A 53 15.69 -6.23 12.25
C ARG A 53 17.19 -6.15 12.53
N MET A 54 17.62 -5.02 13.04
CA MET A 54 19.01 -4.76 13.42
C MET A 54 19.14 -4.53 14.91
N THR A 55 20.31 -4.85 15.46
CA THR A 55 20.67 -4.36 16.79
C THR A 55 20.86 -2.85 16.69
N ARG A 56 20.82 -2.15 17.84
CA ARG A 56 21.06 -0.71 17.84
C ARG A 56 22.44 -0.39 17.27
N LYS A 57 23.43 -1.20 17.57
CA LYS A 57 24.79 -1.03 17.07
C LYS A 57 24.84 -1.18 15.53
N GLU A 58 24.14 -2.16 14.99
CA GLU A 58 24.03 -2.32 13.55
C GLU A 58 23.29 -1.13 12.91
N TRP A 59 22.23 -0.66 13.55
CA TRP A 59 21.51 0.51 13.07
C TRP A 59 22.41 1.76 13.07
N ASP A 60 23.20 1.96 14.11
CA ASP A 60 24.14 3.09 14.17
C ASP A 60 25.15 3.04 13.00
N ARG A 61 25.49 1.83 12.55
CA ARG A 61 26.44 1.64 11.44
C ARG A 61 25.78 1.78 10.05
N TYR A 62 24.60 1.22 9.87
CA TYR A 62 23.96 1.09 8.56
C TYR A 62 22.74 1.98 8.35
N GLY A 63 22.17 2.49 9.40
CA GLY A 63 20.89 3.21 9.36
C GLY A 63 20.93 4.49 8.53
N GLU A 64 22.05 5.22 8.58
CA GLU A 64 22.19 6.46 7.82
C GLU A 64 22.05 6.20 6.32
N THR A 65 22.69 5.15 5.82
CA THR A 65 22.60 4.77 4.41
C THR A 65 21.15 4.46 4.01
N ILE A 66 20.45 3.72 4.88
CA ILE A 66 19.03 3.38 4.64
C ILE A 66 18.16 4.65 4.67
N MET A 67 18.37 5.51 5.64
CA MET A 67 17.56 6.71 5.81
C MET A 67 17.77 7.75 4.71
N GLN A 68 18.81 7.64 3.89
CA GLN A 68 18.96 8.47 2.69
C GLN A 68 17.80 8.29 1.71
N PHE A 69 17.15 7.13 1.73
CA PHE A 69 15.97 6.86 0.90
C PHE A 69 14.67 7.44 1.49
N PHE A 70 14.73 7.95 2.71
CA PHE A 70 13.57 8.50 3.41
C PHE A 70 13.84 9.95 3.86
N PRO A 71 14.07 10.88 2.92
CA PRO A 71 14.31 12.28 3.29
C PRO A 71 13.14 12.82 4.11
N ASP A 72 13.46 13.45 5.24
CA ASP A 72 12.47 13.92 6.22
C ASP A 72 11.52 12.83 6.71
N GLY A 73 11.98 11.58 6.70
CA GLY A 73 11.17 10.44 7.11
C GLY A 73 10.09 10.05 6.11
N LYS A 74 10.17 10.53 4.89
CA LYS A 74 9.16 10.28 3.85
C LYS A 74 9.76 9.60 2.63
N HIS A 75 8.93 8.83 1.93
CA HIS A 75 9.32 8.18 0.69
C HIS A 75 8.27 8.49 -0.37
N LYS A 76 8.58 9.41 -1.25
CA LYS A 76 7.63 9.92 -2.25
C LYS A 76 7.03 8.84 -3.14
N ARG A 77 7.87 7.91 -3.61
CA ARG A 77 7.42 6.85 -4.50
C ARG A 77 6.41 5.93 -3.81
N ILE A 78 6.66 5.61 -2.54
CA ILE A 78 5.71 4.80 -1.77
C ILE A 78 4.44 5.60 -1.52
N ASP A 79 4.54 6.87 -1.20
CA ASP A 79 3.37 7.73 -1.01
C ASP A 79 2.51 7.79 -2.28
N ASP A 80 3.14 7.94 -3.44
CA ASP A 80 2.44 7.95 -4.72
C ASP A 80 1.72 6.62 -4.99
N GLU A 81 2.40 5.50 -4.74
CA GLU A 81 1.79 4.18 -4.91
C GLU A 81 0.67 3.93 -3.89
N ARG A 82 0.82 4.38 -2.65
CA ARG A 82 -0.25 4.30 -1.65
C ARG A 82 -1.47 5.09 -2.08
N ASN A 83 -1.28 6.31 -2.54
CA ASN A 83 -2.37 7.17 -2.99
C ASN A 83 -3.11 6.55 -4.18
N LYS A 84 -2.38 5.99 -5.14
CA LYS A 84 -2.98 5.28 -6.28
C LYS A 84 -3.78 4.07 -5.83
N ALA A 85 -3.24 3.28 -4.92
CA ALA A 85 -3.89 2.08 -4.42
C ALA A 85 -5.15 2.42 -3.61
N GLU A 86 -5.10 3.43 -2.78
CA GLU A 86 -6.26 3.91 -2.01
C GLU A 86 -7.35 4.45 -2.93
N THR A 87 -6.98 5.25 -3.92
CA THR A 87 -7.91 5.79 -4.91
C THR A 87 -8.59 4.67 -5.69
N LEU A 88 -7.82 3.69 -6.16
CA LEU A 88 -8.37 2.54 -6.87
C LEU A 88 -9.33 1.74 -5.99
N SER A 89 -8.98 1.53 -4.73
CA SER A 89 -9.83 0.83 -3.77
C SER A 89 -11.17 1.55 -3.59
N GLU A 90 -11.16 2.88 -3.46
CA GLU A 90 -12.38 3.67 -3.34
C GLU A 90 -13.23 3.65 -4.61
N VAL A 91 -12.59 3.77 -5.77
CA VAL A 91 -13.29 3.66 -7.07
C VAL A 91 -13.95 2.29 -7.18
N ASN A 92 -13.28 1.22 -6.81
CA ASN A 92 -13.84 -0.12 -6.84
C ASN A 92 -15.03 -0.26 -5.88
N LYS A 93 -14.95 0.32 -4.69
CA LYS A 93 -16.06 0.34 -3.73
C LYS A 93 -17.27 1.09 -4.28
N LEU A 94 -17.05 2.24 -4.89
CA LEU A 94 -18.12 3.03 -5.49
C LEU A 94 -18.77 2.30 -6.65
N SER A 95 -17.99 1.66 -7.50
CA SER A 95 -18.49 0.85 -8.61
C SER A 95 -19.33 -0.32 -8.11
N ALA A 96 -18.86 -1.01 -7.07
CA ALA A 96 -19.60 -2.10 -6.46
C ALA A 96 -20.92 -1.60 -5.85
N LYS A 97 -20.90 -0.45 -5.19
CA LYS A 97 -22.10 0.15 -4.62
C LYS A 97 -23.11 0.55 -5.70
N LYS A 98 -22.65 1.12 -6.80
CA LYS A 98 -23.51 1.46 -7.95
C LYS A 98 -24.17 0.21 -8.52
N ARG A 99 -23.42 -0.88 -8.70
CA ARG A 99 -23.99 -2.13 -9.17
C ARG A 99 -25.03 -2.68 -8.22
N TRP A 100 -24.75 -2.65 -6.92
CA TRP A 100 -25.68 -3.08 -5.88
C TRP A 100 -26.97 -2.27 -5.90
N ASN A 101 -26.87 -0.94 -5.99
CA ASN A 101 -28.02 -0.06 -6.06
C ASN A 101 -28.86 -0.32 -7.30
N ALA A 102 -28.22 -0.52 -8.45
CA ALA A 102 -28.92 -0.84 -9.69
C ALA A 102 -29.71 -2.15 -9.59
N VAL A 103 -29.13 -3.18 -8.96
CA VAL A 103 -29.83 -4.45 -8.71
C VAL A 103 -31.03 -4.24 -7.77
N ASN A 104 -30.86 -3.45 -6.72
CA ASN A 104 -31.95 -3.16 -5.79
C ASN A 104 -33.08 -2.36 -6.45
N ASP A 105 -32.76 -1.40 -7.28
CA ASP A 105 -33.75 -0.63 -8.04
C ASP A 105 -34.53 -1.53 -9.00
N ALA A 106 -33.84 -2.44 -9.69
CA ALA A 106 -34.51 -3.42 -10.55
C ALA A 106 -35.46 -4.34 -9.76
N LYS A 107 -35.04 -4.79 -8.57
CA LYS A 107 -35.88 -5.59 -7.69
C LYS A 107 -37.11 -4.81 -7.20
N SER A 108 -36.93 -3.53 -6.89
CA SER A 108 -38.05 -2.68 -6.47
C SER A 108 -39.07 -2.51 -7.59
N LEU A 109 -38.60 -2.33 -8.83
CA LEU A 109 -39.48 -2.24 -10.00
C LEU A 109 -40.19 -3.59 -10.25
N GLU A 110 -39.49 -4.69 -10.12
CA GLU A 110 -40.10 -6.02 -10.23
C GLU A 110 -41.21 -6.22 -9.20
N THR A 111 -40.98 -5.82 -7.96
CA THR A 111 -41.98 -5.92 -6.89
C THR A 111 -43.21 -5.06 -7.21
N LEU A 112 -43.02 -3.87 -7.76
CA LEU A 112 -44.11 -2.95 -8.08
C LEU A 112 -44.90 -3.37 -9.28
N THR A 113 -44.26 -3.90 -10.30
CA THR A 113 -44.90 -4.19 -11.61
C THR A 113 -45.05 -5.66 -11.91
N GLY A 114 -44.38 -6.53 -11.19
CA GLY A 114 -44.34 -7.96 -11.51
C GLY A 114 -43.68 -8.26 -12.84
N TYR A 115 -42.92 -7.33 -13.38
CA TYR A 115 -42.43 -7.36 -14.74
C TYR A 115 -41.07 -8.07 -14.89
N TYR A 116 -40.18 -8.00 -13.91
CA TYR A 116 -38.82 -8.47 -14.02
C TYR A 116 -38.58 -9.88 -13.49
N ALA A 117 -39.61 -10.66 -13.38
CA ALA A 117 -39.51 -12.01 -12.81
C ALA A 117 -38.41 -12.87 -13.45
N ASN A 118 -38.12 -12.66 -14.73
CA ASN A 118 -37.12 -13.41 -15.49
C ASN A 118 -35.91 -12.56 -15.89
N ALA A 119 -35.76 -11.34 -15.37
CA ALA A 119 -34.61 -10.52 -15.68
C ALA A 119 -33.40 -10.98 -14.91
N GLU A 120 -32.29 -11.21 -15.64
CA GLU A 120 -31.03 -11.57 -15.00
C GLU A 120 -30.29 -10.31 -14.55
N PRO A 121 -29.61 -10.39 -13.36
CA PRO A 121 -28.82 -9.24 -12.93
C PRO A 121 -27.63 -9.02 -13.86
N THR A 122 -27.41 -7.77 -14.22
CA THR A 122 -26.24 -7.36 -14.98
C THR A 122 -25.02 -7.37 -14.07
N GLN A 123 -23.94 -7.94 -14.54
CA GLN A 123 -22.69 -7.97 -13.80
C GLN A 123 -21.79 -6.77 -14.17
#